data_3ed9a6ba65bf0f4abe0c950880b17428
#
_entry.id   3ed9a6ba65bf0f4abe0c950880b17428
#
_cell.length_a   1.000
_cell.length_b   1.000
_cell.length_c   1.000
_cell.angle_alpha   90.00
_cell.angle_beta   90.00
_cell.angle_gamma   90.00
#
_symmetry.space_group_name_H-M   'P 1'
#
loop_
_entity.id
_entity.type
_entity.pdbx_description
1 polymer ?
#
loop_
_entity_poly.entity_id
_entity_poly.type
_entity_poly.pdbx_seq_one_letter_code
_entity_poly.pdbx_strand_id
1 'polypeptide(L)'
;MNNNVLFVTHKKKQCGVYEFGINAYNAIKKSSKYVYIHTECESLKELELAIDSHKPNLIIYNYHPAVMPWVCTKLTKGVYKNNLASISITQIGIIHEVTQEVADSTTAYKNTYVLGSAEKKINSLFDFYIAADPTLLLKNPFVFKTARLIPSYTNKLASPDVITIGSFGFATPNKGFENLVNKVKSEFDEAEIRLNMPFAAFGDAEGNNAKEIAANCHKILEGTKIKLNISHSFFNNEELLDFLAANSMNVFMYEDKKGRGISSAIDFALAVKKPIAVSDCMMFRHILQTNPEICIDNNSLKSILSQGFDSLNKTIALWTEDNFIWEFDRIMYAIQNHISAYYEAPKMGIKRTIQSKLNRVLTRPGQSFTWLGNTKAATDDDLKKDEKATYQPIVLGANDGFNRILDDQARDLYSPTINKLIEFAPATMAKKIARANVQQAFIFDTVCRNLQQYNNPKLLCVGSYEDTASMSLQKIGYHVEEIDPMINYFLQDYITKPSTLINHYDIIFSTSVIEHDPDDKSFLQCIEKLLAPGGLAVITCDYKDGWELGQPKPEVDARFYTKKDMEERMLSYMPGCEFVDKGNWDCPNPDFYYQGKYNYTFATFTVRKKK
;
A
#
# COMPACT_ATOMS: atom_id res chain seq x y z
N MET A 1 25.14 -10.68 13.20
CA MET A 1 24.03 -10.58 14.19
C MET A 1 23.14 -11.79 13.99
N ASN A 2 22.57 -12.33 15.06
CA ASN A 2 21.61 -13.44 14.93
C ASN A 2 20.29 -12.84 14.40
N ASN A 3 19.81 -13.28 13.21
CA ASN A 3 18.62 -12.73 12.56
C ASN A 3 17.37 -13.60 12.82
N ASN A 4 17.28 -14.20 14.03
CA ASN A 4 16.16 -15.05 14.39
C ASN A 4 14.90 -14.23 14.65
N VAL A 5 13.83 -14.57 13.98
CA VAL A 5 12.49 -13.98 14.12
C VAL A 5 11.51 -15.07 14.54
N LEU A 6 10.91 -14.97 15.72
CA LEU A 6 9.89 -15.90 16.18
C LEU A 6 8.53 -15.50 15.59
N PHE A 7 7.92 -16.40 14.82
CA PHE A 7 6.60 -16.20 14.23
C PHE A 7 5.56 -17.00 15.01
N VAL A 8 4.71 -16.29 15.73
CA VAL A 8 3.74 -16.87 16.67
C VAL A 8 2.35 -16.91 16.07
N THR A 9 1.75 -18.11 16.02
CA THR A 9 0.34 -18.32 15.68
C THR A 9 -0.41 -18.94 16.84
N HIS A 10 -1.73 -18.92 16.80
CA HIS A 10 -2.58 -19.68 17.73
C HIS A 10 -2.76 -21.14 17.26
N LYS A 11 -3.22 -22.01 18.15
CA LYS A 11 -3.43 -23.45 17.86
C LYS A 11 -4.78 -23.80 17.22
N LYS A 12 -5.70 -22.82 17.14
CA LYS A 12 -7.04 -23.03 16.58
C LYS A 12 -6.99 -23.09 15.07
N LYS A 13 -6.95 -24.30 14.53
CA LYS A 13 -6.98 -24.59 13.08
C LYS A 13 -8.37 -24.31 12.48
N GLN A 14 -8.50 -24.39 11.18
CA GLN A 14 -9.76 -24.13 10.45
C GLN A 14 -10.32 -22.73 10.73
N CYS A 15 -9.46 -21.73 10.65
CA CYS A 15 -9.79 -20.33 10.87
C CYS A 15 -8.97 -19.47 9.90
N GLY A 16 -9.60 -18.47 9.28
CA GLY A 16 -8.95 -17.63 8.27
C GLY A 16 -7.68 -16.92 8.76
N VAL A 17 -7.62 -16.59 10.06
CA VAL A 17 -6.40 -16.00 10.67
C VAL A 17 -5.27 -17.03 10.74
N TYR A 18 -5.57 -18.27 11.11
CA TYR A 18 -4.57 -19.34 11.15
C TYR A 18 -4.02 -19.64 9.75
N GLU A 19 -4.91 -19.85 8.79
CA GLU A 19 -4.52 -20.16 7.40
C GLU A 19 -3.67 -19.04 6.79
N PHE A 20 -4.05 -17.79 6.99
CA PHE A 20 -3.22 -16.66 6.57
C PHE A 20 -1.83 -16.71 7.21
N GLY A 21 -1.75 -16.94 8.53
CA GLY A 21 -0.48 -16.99 9.26
C GLY A 21 0.44 -18.11 8.77
N ILE A 22 -0.10 -19.30 8.54
CA ILE A 22 0.68 -20.44 8.03
C ILE A 22 1.16 -20.19 6.60
N ASN A 23 0.32 -19.64 5.73
CA ASN A 23 0.71 -19.29 4.37
C ASN A 23 1.81 -18.21 4.36
N ALA A 24 1.66 -17.15 5.17
CA ALA A 24 2.67 -16.11 5.34
C ALA A 24 4.00 -16.70 5.85
N TYR A 25 3.97 -17.52 6.91
CA TYR A 25 5.16 -18.18 7.42
C TYR A 25 5.83 -19.08 6.37
N ASN A 26 5.05 -19.88 5.63
CA ASN A 26 5.58 -20.77 4.60
C ASN A 26 6.28 -20.01 3.46
N ALA A 27 5.86 -18.78 3.18
CA ALA A 27 6.56 -17.89 2.26
C ALA A 27 7.84 -17.33 2.92
N ILE A 28 7.70 -16.62 4.03
CA ILE A 28 8.83 -15.87 4.62
C ILE A 28 9.96 -16.76 5.17
N LYS A 29 9.68 -18.02 5.56
CA LYS A 29 10.74 -18.98 5.96
C LYS A 29 11.77 -19.26 4.85
N LYS A 30 11.46 -18.90 3.59
CA LYS A 30 12.36 -19.01 2.45
C LYS A 30 13.32 -17.81 2.34
N SER A 31 13.19 -16.80 3.18
CA SER A 31 14.09 -15.66 3.22
C SER A 31 15.54 -16.10 3.39
N SER A 32 16.45 -15.46 2.64
CA SER A 32 17.89 -15.61 2.81
C SER A 32 18.50 -14.64 3.83
N LYS A 33 17.71 -13.66 4.33
CA LYS A 33 18.17 -12.59 5.21
C LYS A 33 17.83 -12.84 6.68
N TYR A 34 16.70 -13.50 6.93
CA TYR A 34 16.16 -13.76 8.27
C TYR A 34 15.83 -15.24 8.45
N VAL A 35 16.02 -15.73 9.67
CA VAL A 35 15.63 -17.09 10.07
C VAL A 35 14.30 -16.99 10.81
N TYR A 36 13.19 -17.25 10.11
CA TYR A 36 11.87 -17.28 10.71
C TYR A 36 11.61 -18.64 11.33
N ILE A 37 11.21 -18.64 12.61
CA ILE A 37 10.94 -19.83 13.42
C ILE A 37 9.48 -19.79 13.82
N HIS A 38 8.69 -20.78 13.41
CA HIS A 38 7.27 -20.86 13.73
C HIS A 38 7.03 -21.52 15.09
N THR A 39 6.10 -20.98 15.86
CA THR A 39 5.58 -21.61 17.07
C THR A 39 4.08 -21.32 17.22
N GLU A 40 3.37 -22.30 17.77
CA GLU A 40 1.96 -22.16 18.15
C GLU A 40 1.85 -21.95 19.65
N CYS A 41 1.21 -20.86 20.10
CA CYS A 41 1.07 -20.53 21.51
C CYS A 41 -0.40 -20.24 21.89
N GLU A 42 -0.83 -20.77 23.04
CA GLU A 42 -2.12 -20.49 23.67
C GLU A 42 -1.97 -19.80 25.04
N SER A 43 -0.74 -19.57 25.49
CA SER A 43 -0.45 -18.93 26.77
C SER A 43 0.86 -18.17 26.75
N LEU A 44 1.00 -17.23 27.70
CA LEU A 44 2.26 -16.51 27.92
C LEU A 44 3.41 -17.47 28.28
N LYS A 45 3.13 -18.50 29.06
CA LYS A 45 4.13 -19.50 29.46
C LYS A 45 4.70 -20.25 28.25
N GLU A 46 3.86 -20.65 27.30
CA GLU A 46 4.34 -21.28 26.05
C GLU A 46 5.20 -20.33 25.22
N LEU A 47 4.84 -19.06 25.17
CA LEU A 47 5.63 -18.03 24.50
C LEU A 47 7.00 -17.85 25.18
N GLU A 48 7.05 -17.78 26.52
CA GLU A 48 8.30 -17.66 27.28
C GLU A 48 9.23 -18.86 27.02
N LEU A 49 8.69 -20.07 27.02
CA LEU A 49 9.45 -21.29 26.66
C LEU A 49 10.00 -21.24 25.23
N ALA A 50 9.20 -20.75 24.28
CA ALA A 50 9.66 -20.59 22.88
C ALA A 50 10.76 -19.52 22.78
N ILE A 51 10.65 -18.41 23.49
CA ILE A 51 11.67 -17.36 23.55
C ILE A 51 12.97 -17.93 24.11
N ASP A 52 12.88 -18.68 25.21
CA ASP A 52 14.05 -19.29 25.86
C ASP A 52 14.74 -20.32 24.97
N SER A 53 13.98 -21.09 24.22
CA SER A 53 14.50 -22.09 23.29
C SER A 53 15.17 -21.48 22.07
N HIS A 54 14.54 -20.48 21.45
CA HIS A 54 14.95 -19.98 20.14
C HIS A 54 15.76 -18.68 20.18
N LYS A 55 15.79 -17.99 21.34
CA LYS A 55 16.51 -16.71 21.52
C LYS A 55 16.31 -15.72 20.36
N PRO A 56 15.05 -15.36 20.05
CA PRO A 56 14.77 -14.48 18.91
C PRO A 56 15.16 -13.03 19.19
N ASN A 57 15.46 -12.28 18.13
CA ASN A 57 15.69 -10.84 18.16
C ASN A 57 14.39 -10.05 17.98
N LEU A 58 13.43 -10.62 17.25
CA LEU A 58 12.11 -10.06 16.97
C LEU A 58 11.04 -11.14 17.16
N ILE A 59 9.85 -10.71 17.55
CA ILE A 59 8.68 -11.60 17.66
C ILE A 59 7.55 -11.03 16.81
N ILE A 60 7.01 -11.83 15.92
CA ILE A 60 5.83 -11.52 15.10
C ILE A 60 4.65 -12.35 15.62
N TYR A 61 3.54 -11.69 15.88
CA TYR A 61 2.28 -12.33 16.26
C TYR A 61 1.29 -12.25 15.10
N ASN A 62 0.83 -13.38 14.61
CA ASN A 62 -0.35 -13.46 13.75
C ASN A 62 -1.60 -13.26 14.60
N TYR A 63 -1.88 -12.01 14.95
CA TYR A 63 -2.74 -11.64 16.06
C TYR A 63 -4.19 -11.40 15.67
N HIS A 64 -5.08 -12.03 16.42
CA HIS A 64 -6.48 -11.65 16.51
C HIS A 64 -6.98 -11.87 17.94
N PRO A 65 -7.70 -10.93 18.55
CA PRO A 65 -8.06 -11.00 19.97
C PRO A 65 -8.97 -12.19 20.33
N ALA A 66 -9.78 -12.67 19.40
CA ALA A 66 -10.66 -13.80 19.64
C ALA A 66 -9.92 -15.16 19.71
N VAL A 67 -8.76 -15.26 19.07
CA VAL A 67 -7.97 -16.51 19.04
C VAL A 67 -6.70 -16.45 19.85
N MET A 68 -6.24 -15.25 20.25
CA MET A 68 -5.11 -15.04 21.16
C MET A 68 -5.52 -14.19 22.39
N PRO A 69 -6.56 -14.57 23.15
CA PRO A 69 -7.07 -13.77 24.28
C PRO A 69 -6.07 -13.64 25.42
N TRP A 70 -5.07 -14.52 25.51
CA TRP A 70 -4.01 -14.51 26.51
C TRP A 70 -3.03 -13.35 26.37
N VAL A 71 -2.96 -12.70 25.19
CA VAL A 71 -2.10 -11.54 24.92
C VAL A 71 -2.55 -10.32 25.75
N CYS A 72 -3.84 -10.21 26.01
CA CYS A 72 -4.42 -9.06 26.67
C CYS A 72 -5.55 -9.46 27.63
N THR A 73 -5.44 -9.09 28.91
CA THR A 73 -6.44 -9.40 29.92
C THR A 73 -7.33 -8.19 30.20
N LYS A 74 -8.65 -8.37 30.12
CA LYS A 74 -9.62 -7.35 30.54
C LYS A 74 -9.65 -7.26 32.07
N LEU A 75 -9.34 -6.09 32.63
CA LEU A 75 -9.39 -5.81 34.06
C LEU A 75 -10.75 -5.26 34.48
N THR A 76 -11.22 -4.23 33.79
CA THR A 76 -12.54 -3.61 34.03
C THR A 76 -13.13 -3.14 32.71
N LYS A 77 -14.34 -2.56 32.72
CA LYS A 77 -14.94 -2.00 31.51
C LYS A 77 -14.00 -0.95 30.89
N GLY A 78 -13.48 -1.27 29.74
CA GLY A 78 -12.60 -0.36 28.98
C GLY A 78 -11.14 -0.32 29.44
N VAL A 79 -10.72 -1.13 30.41
CA VAL A 79 -9.32 -1.21 30.86
C VAL A 79 -8.78 -2.61 30.62
N TYR A 80 -7.64 -2.69 29.95
CA TYR A 80 -6.98 -3.94 29.60
C TYR A 80 -5.52 -3.92 30.07
N LYS A 81 -5.02 -5.06 30.48
CA LYS A 81 -3.61 -5.29 30.80
C LYS A 81 -2.96 -5.97 29.62
N ASN A 82 -1.87 -5.39 29.11
CA ASN A 82 -1.01 -6.03 28.14
C ASN A 82 -0.12 -7.05 28.86
N ASN A 83 -0.35 -8.34 28.63
CA ASN A 83 0.42 -9.41 29.28
C ASN A 83 1.82 -9.58 28.67
N LEU A 84 2.09 -8.99 27.50
CA LEU A 84 3.39 -9.02 26.83
C LEU A 84 4.33 -7.91 27.33
N ALA A 85 3.89 -7.04 28.21
CA ALA A 85 4.63 -5.83 28.62
C ALA A 85 5.99 -6.13 29.29
N SER A 86 6.15 -7.33 29.88
CA SER A 86 7.41 -7.78 30.52
C SER A 86 8.44 -8.28 29.52
N ILE A 87 8.06 -8.58 28.30
CA ILE A 87 8.96 -9.09 27.28
C ILE A 87 9.76 -7.92 26.68
N SER A 88 11.10 -7.98 26.80
CA SER A 88 12.00 -6.92 26.34
C SER A 88 12.34 -6.97 24.83
N ILE A 89 12.01 -8.08 24.17
CA ILE A 89 12.24 -8.27 22.73
C ILE A 89 11.20 -7.46 21.96
N THR A 90 11.61 -6.84 20.86
CA THR A 90 10.71 -6.08 19.99
C THR A 90 9.58 -6.96 19.45
N GLN A 91 8.35 -6.48 19.59
CA GLN A 91 7.12 -7.21 19.30
C GLN A 91 6.34 -6.57 18.17
N ILE A 92 5.93 -7.37 17.20
CA ILE A 92 5.26 -6.95 15.97
C ILE A 92 3.94 -7.71 15.85
N GLY A 93 2.83 -6.99 15.65
CA GLY A 93 1.52 -7.62 15.42
C GLY A 93 1.10 -7.57 13.95
N ILE A 94 0.85 -8.73 13.33
CA ILE A 94 0.11 -8.77 12.06
C ILE A 94 -1.37 -8.61 12.37
N ILE A 95 -1.99 -7.59 11.77
CA ILE A 95 -3.36 -7.19 12.06
C ILE A 95 -4.25 -7.49 10.84
N HIS A 96 -5.36 -8.19 11.06
CA HIS A 96 -6.23 -8.68 9.99
C HIS A 96 -7.40 -7.75 9.64
N GLU A 97 -7.90 -6.99 10.62
CA GLU A 97 -9.05 -6.10 10.43
C GLU A 97 -8.61 -4.63 10.58
N VAL A 98 -7.76 -4.16 9.66
CA VAL A 98 -7.29 -2.78 9.64
C VAL A 98 -8.11 -1.98 8.65
N THR A 99 -8.68 -0.88 9.11
CA THR A 99 -9.29 0.15 8.27
C THR A 99 -8.35 1.33 8.11
N GLN A 100 -8.60 2.20 7.12
CA GLN A 100 -7.83 3.43 6.95
C GLN A 100 -7.86 4.30 8.24
N GLU A 101 -9.00 4.38 8.94
CA GLU A 101 -9.12 5.10 10.21
C GLU A 101 -8.17 4.56 11.29
N VAL A 102 -8.01 3.25 11.37
CA VAL A 102 -7.07 2.62 12.30
C VAL A 102 -5.62 2.86 11.88
N ALA A 103 -5.32 2.78 10.58
CA ALA A 103 -4.00 3.05 10.04
C ALA A 103 -3.59 4.54 10.20
N ASP A 104 -4.55 5.45 10.13
CA ASP A 104 -4.37 6.90 10.30
C ASP A 104 -4.21 7.33 11.76
N SER A 105 -4.28 6.44 12.72
CA SER A 105 -4.06 6.76 14.12
C SER A 105 -2.68 7.39 14.29
N THR A 106 -2.64 8.72 14.43
CA THR A 106 -1.42 9.54 14.38
C THR A 106 -0.60 9.54 15.65
N THR A 107 -1.06 8.87 16.69
CA THR A 107 -0.30 8.81 17.94
C THR A 107 0.58 7.59 17.96
N ALA A 108 1.85 7.82 17.91
CA ALA A 108 2.95 6.87 17.81
C ALA A 108 2.91 5.68 18.80
N TYR A 109 2.18 5.76 19.87
CA TYR A 109 1.99 4.74 20.89
C TYR A 109 0.51 4.48 21.16
N LYS A 110 -0.36 5.01 20.32
CA LYS A 110 -1.80 4.78 20.33
C LYS A 110 -2.23 4.04 19.09
N ASN A 111 -1.43 3.11 18.64
CA ASN A 111 -1.89 2.18 17.66
C ASN A 111 -3.04 1.42 18.23
N THR A 112 -4.13 1.59 17.59
CA THR A 112 -5.35 1.00 18.06
C THR A 112 -5.64 -0.21 17.25
N TYR A 113 -5.84 -1.30 17.94
CA TYR A 113 -6.37 -2.49 17.33
C TYR A 113 -7.77 -2.78 17.87
N VAL A 114 -8.63 -3.22 16.99
CA VAL A 114 -10.03 -3.48 17.31
C VAL A 114 -10.18 -4.86 17.93
N LEU A 115 -10.63 -4.94 19.16
CA LEU A 115 -10.97 -6.17 19.85
C LEU A 115 -12.32 -6.70 19.40
N GLY A 116 -12.35 -7.52 18.36
CA GLY A 116 -13.55 -8.25 17.94
C GLY A 116 -14.71 -7.41 17.41
N SER A 117 -14.65 -6.08 17.52
CA SER A 117 -15.59 -5.14 16.92
C SER A 117 -14.95 -3.78 16.74
N ALA A 118 -15.46 -2.97 15.82
CA ALA A 118 -14.99 -1.61 15.56
C ALA A 118 -15.07 -0.67 16.78
N GLU A 119 -15.67 -1.09 17.86
CA GLU A 119 -15.92 -0.28 19.04
C GLU A 119 -14.87 -0.43 20.15
N LYS A 120 -14.12 -1.53 20.14
CA LYS A 120 -13.13 -1.84 21.20
C LYS A 120 -11.73 -1.76 20.64
N LYS A 121 -10.97 -0.79 21.09
CA LYS A 121 -9.60 -0.52 20.65
C LYS A 121 -8.62 -0.76 21.79
N ILE A 122 -7.48 -1.40 21.49
CA ILE A 122 -6.33 -1.52 22.39
C ILE A 122 -5.21 -0.65 21.81
N ASN A 123 -4.65 0.22 22.65
CA ASN A 123 -3.55 1.09 22.30
C ASN A 123 -2.21 0.46 22.66
N SER A 124 -1.24 0.55 21.77
CA SER A 124 0.16 0.19 22.05
C SER A 124 0.35 -1.24 22.56
N LEU A 125 -0.37 -2.19 21.98
CA LEU A 125 -0.24 -3.60 22.36
C LEU A 125 1.10 -4.17 21.90
N PHE A 126 1.53 -3.82 20.69
CA PHE A 126 2.83 -4.18 20.10
C PHE A 126 3.70 -2.94 19.86
N ASP A 127 4.99 -3.14 19.64
CA ASP A 127 5.90 -2.05 19.26
C ASP A 127 5.62 -1.56 17.85
N PHE A 128 5.37 -2.50 16.93
CA PHE A 128 5.05 -2.24 15.54
C PHE A 128 3.89 -3.11 15.07
N TYR A 129 3.31 -2.71 13.94
CA TYR A 129 2.18 -3.40 13.34
C TYR A 129 2.42 -3.63 11.85
N ILE A 130 1.93 -4.75 11.34
CA ILE A 130 1.91 -5.07 9.92
C ILE A 130 0.46 -5.27 9.50
N ALA A 131 0.02 -4.50 8.52
CA ALA A 131 -1.27 -4.63 7.86
C ALA A 131 -1.08 -5.29 6.49
N ALA A 132 -1.67 -6.45 6.27
CA ALA A 132 -1.61 -7.13 4.98
C ALA A 132 -2.67 -6.54 4.01
N ASP A 133 -2.67 -5.23 3.87
CA ASP A 133 -3.58 -4.45 3.03
C ASP A 133 -2.79 -3.39 2.26
N PRO A 134 -2.53 -3.59 0.97
CA PRO A 134 -1.73 -2.68 0.15
C PRO A 134 -2.43 -1.35 -0.13
N THR A 135 -3.76 -1.24 0.11
CA THR A 135 -4.53 -0.02 -0.21
C THR A 135 -4.43 1.07 0.84
N LEU A 136 -3.86 0.76 2.02
CA LEU A 136 -3.79 1.72 3.12
C LEU A 136 -2.77 2.83 2.83
N LEU A 137 -3.16 4.07 3.10
CA LEU A 137 -2.27 5.21 3.16
C LEU A 137 -1.74 5.35 4.58
N LEU A 138 -0.46 5.10 4.79
CA LEU A 138 0.12 5.05 6.12
C LEU A 138 0.50 6.45 6.60
N LYS A 139 0.01 6.81 7.79
CA LYS A 139 0.37 8.05 8.51
C LYS A 139 0.96 7.77 9.89
N ASN A 140 0.95 6.50 10.31
CA ASN A 140 1.47 6.07 11.59
C ASN A 140 2.85 5.40 11.39
N PRO A 141 3.94 5.95 11.96
CA PRO A 141 5.30 5.44 11.77
C PRO A 141 5.53 4.03 12.34
N PHE A 142 4.59 3.49 13.09
CA PHE A 142 4.66 2.16 13.70
C PHE A 142 3.83 1.12 12.94
N VAL A 143 3.17 1.50 11.84
CA VAL A 143 2.39 0.61 10.99
C VAL A 143 3.06 0.47 9.64
N PHE A 144 3.43 -0.75 9.30
CA PHE A 144 3.90 -1.13 7.98
C PHE A 144 2.77 -1.82 7.21
N LYS A 145 2.84 -1.83 5.89
CA LYS A 145 1.93 -2.62 5.05
C LYS A 145 2.72 -3.58 4.17
N THR A 146 2.07 -4.70 3.83
CA THR A 146 2.61 -5.67 2.88
C THR A 146 1.66 -5.83 1.70
N ALA A 147 2.20 -6.34 0.58
CA ALA A 147 1.40 -6.90 -0.50
C ALA A 147 0.57 -8.10 -0.01
N ARG A 148 -0.32 -8.57 -0.85
CA ARG A 148 -0.97 -9.87 -0.66
C ARG A 148 -0.03 -10.99 -1.08
N LEU A 149 -0.33 -12.19 -0.63
CA LEU A 149 0.36 -13.41 -1.02
C LEU A 149 -0.60 -14.29 -1.84
N ILE A 150 -0.34 -14.41 -3.13
CA ILE A 150 -1.08 -15.32 -3.98
C ILE A 150 -0.42 -16.71 -3.91
N PRO A 151 -1.15 -17.76 -3.53
CA PRO A 151 -0.61 -19.11 -3.52
C PRO A 151 -0.14 -19.56 -4.90
N SER A 152 0.98 -20.28 -4.94
CA SER A 152 1.45 -20.89 -6.19
C SER A 152 0.52 -22.04 -6.58
N TYR A 153 0.03 -22.05 -7.82
CA TYR A 153 -0.80 -23.11 -8.35
C TYR A 153 -0.54 -23.36 -9.84
N THR A 154 -0.48 -24.62 -10.20
CA THR A 154 -0.41 -25.04 -11.61
C THR A 154 -1.68 -25.80 -11.95
N ASN A 155 -2.54 -25.21 -12.77
CA ASN A 155 -3.80 -25.83 -13.17
C ASN A 155 -3.55 -27.10 -14.00
N LYS A 156 -4.09 -28.20 -13.53
CA LYS A 156 -4.04 -29.52 -14.20
C LYS A 156 -5.42 -29.97 -14.67
N LEU A 157 -6.46 -29.18 -14.42
CA LEU A 157 -7.84 -29.53 -14.66
C LEU A 157 -8.31 -29.03 -16.03
N ALA A 158 -9.11 -29.83 -16.72
CA ALA A 158 -9.80 -29.39 -17.93
C ALA A 158 -10.85 -28.30 -17.60
N SER A 159 -11.15 -27.47 -18.58
CA SER A 159 -12.28 -26.54 -18.45
C SER A 159 -13.60 -27.33 -18.41
N PRO A 160 -14.57 -26.89 -17.58
CA PRO A 160 -15.86 -27.59 -17.53
C PRO A 160 -16.65 -27.41 -18.84
N ASP A 161 -17.40 -28.42 -19.21
CA ASP A 161 -18.25 -28.42 -20.43
C ASP A 161 -19.48 -27.50 -20.27
N VAL A 162 -19.95 -27.34 -19.04
CA VAL A 162 -21.07 -26.44 -18.67
C VAL A 162 -20.52 -25.24 -17.90
N ILE A 163 -21.11 -24.06 -18.11
CA ILE A 163 -20.73 -22.87 -17.33
C ILE A 163 -20.89 -23.19 -15.84
N THR A 164 -19.77 -23.22 -15.14
CA THR A 164 -19.68 -23.58 -13.73
C THR A 164 -19.19 -22.37 -12.92
N ILE A 165 -20.00 -21.96 -11.95
CA ILE A 165 -19.75 -20.79 -11.11
C ILE A 165 -19.48 -21.25 -9.70
N GLY A 166 -18.28 -20.92 -9.19
CA GLY A 166 -17.81 -21.34 -7.88
C GLY A 166 -17.73 -20.21 -6.86
N SER A 167 -17.93 -20.57 -5.59
CA SER A 167 -17.63 -19.69 -4.46
C SER A 167 -17.27 -20.50 -3.22
N PHE A 168 -16.50 -19.89 -2.30
CA PHE A 168 -16.18 -20.54 -1.05
C PHE A 168 -16.11 -19.55 0.12
N GLY A 169 -16.19 -20.10 1.33
CA GLY A 169 -15.97 -19.37 2.60
C GLY A 169 -16.88 -19.90 3.70
N PHE A 170 -16.53 -19.55 4.94
CA PHE A 170 -17.40 -19.86 6.07
C PHE A 170 -18.77 -19.20 5.89
N ALA A 171 -19.84 -19.92 6.21
CA ALA A 171 -21.22 -19.50 6.05
C ALA A 171 -21.64 -18.43 7.08
N THR A 172 -21.00 -17.27 7.04
CA THR A 172 -21.42 -16.11 7.83
C THR A 172 -22.46 -15.31 7.06
N PRO A 173 -23.41 -14.61 7.73
CA PRO A 173 -24.53 -13.95 7.07
C PRO A 173 -24.21 -13.00 5.93
N ASN A 174 -23.03 -12.38 5.96
CA ASN A 174 -22.62 -11.37 4.96
C ASN A 174 -21.75 -11.94 3.83
N LYS A 175 -21.72 -13.25 3.60
CA LYS A 175 -20.98 -13.86 2.50
C LYS A 175 -21.73 -13.89 1.17
N GLY A 176 -23.05 -13.62 1.19
CA GLY A 176 -23.87 -13.43 0.00
C GLY A 176 -24.01 -14.67 -0.90
N PHE A 177 -23.97 -15.88 -0.36
CA PHE A 177 -24.18 -17.10 -1.16
C PHE A 177 -25.57 -17.15 -1.83
N GLU A 178 -26.60 -16.74 -1.12
CA GLU A 178 -27.97 -16.64 -1.65
C GLU A 178 -28.06 -15.57 -2.73
N ASN A 179 -27.36 -14.45 -2.57
CA ASN A 179 -27.28 -13.37 -3.57
C ASN A 179 -26.59 -13.88 -4.85
N LEU A 180 -25.51 -14.68 -4.71
CA LEU A 180 -24.84 -15.31 -5.83
C LEU A 180 -25.79 -16.24 -6.59
N VAL A 181 -26.51 -17.11 -5.89
CA VAL A 181 -27.47 -18.02 -6.51
C VAL A 181 -28.58 -17.27 -7.25
N ASN A 182 -29.12 -16.21 -6.66
CA ASN A 182 -30.10 -15.33 -7.31
C ASN A 182 -29.53 -14.65 -8.57
N LYS A 183 -28.29 -14.16 -8.49
CA LYS A 183 -27.61 -13.51 -9.63
C LYS A 183 -27.42 -14.49 -10.79
N VAL A 184 -26.94 -15.70 -10.49
CA VAL A 184 -26.79 -16.75 -11.53
C VAL A 184 -28.15 -17.12 -12.14
N LYS A 185 -29.20 -17.32 -11.31
CA LYS A 185 -30.55 -17.57 -11.77
C LYS A 185 -31.08 -16.47 -12.71
N SER A 186 -30.74 -15.23 -12.44
CA SER A 186 -31.21 -14.10 -13.26
C SER A 186 -30.49 -13.97 -14.60
N GLU A 187 -29.29 -14.54 -14.72
CA GLU A 187 -28.44 -14.34 -15.92
C GLU A 187 -28.29 -15.62 -16.77
N PHE A 188 -28.48 -16.82 -16.22
CA PHE A 188 -28.26 -18.07 -16.92
C PHE A 188 -29.50 -18.96 -16.91
N ASP A 189 -29.86 -19.52 -18.07
CA ASP A 189 -30.94 -20.51 -18.18
C ASP A 189 -30.46 -21.90 -17.72
N GLU A 190 -29.18 -22.21 -17.94
CA GLU A 190 -28.51 -23.44 -17.57
C GLU A 190 -27.08 -23.15 -17.09
N ALA A 191 -26.72 -23.63 -15.93
CA ALA A 191 -25.39 -23.49 -15.33
C ALA A 191 -25.22 -24.51 -14.19
N GLU A 192 -23.99 -24.66 -13.71
CA GLU A 192 -23.69 -25.35 -12.47
C GLU A 192 -23.16 -24.34 -11.43
N ILE A 193 -23.71 -24.36 -10.23
CA ILE A 193 -23.20 -23.60 -9.09
C ILE A 193 -22.50 -24.56 -8.12
N ARG A 194 -21.28 -24.23 -7.74
CA ARG A 194 -20.49 -25.00 -6.78
C ARG A 194 -20.15 -24.13 -5.59
N LEU A 195 -20.63 -24.49 -4.41
CA LEU A 195 -20.38 -23.75 -3.18
C LEU A 195 -19.62 -24.64 -2.19
N ASN A 196 -18.53 -24.10 -1.64
CA ASN A 196 -17.86 -24.71 -0.50
C ASN A 196 -18.08 -23.85 0.74
N MET A 197 -18.88 -24.36 1.67
CA MET A 197 -19.25 -23.70 2.94
C MET A 197 -18.86 -24.59 4.12
N PRO A 198 -17.56 -24.65 4.47
CA PRO A 198 -17.12 -25.49 5.59
C PRO A 198 -17.72 -24.99 6.90
N PHE A 199 -17.93 -25.91 7.83
CA PHE A 199 -18.32 -25.55 9.19
C PHE A 199 -17.17 -24.79 9.87
N ALA A 200 -17.51 -23.70 10.54
CA ALA A 200 -16.51 -22.85 11.18
C ALA A 200 -16.38 -23.26 12.65
N ALA A 201 -15.22 -23.74 13.06
CA ALA A 201 -14.95 -24.00 14.48
C ALA A 201 -15.19 -22.76 15.37
N PHE A 202 -15.18 -21.57 14.75
CA PHE A 202 -15.47 -20.29 15.38
C PHE A 202 -16.74 -19.68 14.79
N GLY A 203 -17.84 -19.80 15.54
CA GLY A 203 -19.12 -19.14 15.24
C GLY A 203 -20.19 -20.00 14.58
N ASP A 204 -19.85 -21.17 14.00
CA ASP A 204 -20.81 -22.12 13.39
C ASP A 204 -20.28 -23.57 13.43
N ALA A 205 -19.86 -24.01 14.62
CA ALA A 205 -19.25 -25.34 14.80
C ALA A 205 -20.17 -26.49 14.39
N GLU A 206 -21.47 -26.36 14.62
CA GLU A 206 -22.49 -27.33 14.27
C GLU A 206 -22.98 -27.19 12.81
N GLY A 207 -22.51 -26.16 12.09
CA GLY A 207 -22.88 -25.88 10.73
C GLY A 207 -24.33 -25.44 10.52
N ASN A 208 -24.98 -24.86 11.53
CA ASN A 208 -26.39 -24.49 11.45
C ASN A 208 -26.59 -23.39 10.39
N ASN A 209 -25.76 -22.35 10.38
CA ASN A 209 -25.82 -21.30 9.35
C ASN A 209 -25.53 -21.87 7.95
N ALA A 210 -24.53 -22.77 7.83
CA ALA A 210 -24.18 -23.37 6.55
C ALA A 210 -25.33 -24.22 6.00
N LYS A 211 -26.01 -25.00 6.84
CA LYS A 211 -27.17 -25.83 6.45
C LYS A 211 -28.38 -24.98 6.07
N GLU A 212 -28.64 -23.89 6.81
CA GLU A 212 -29.75 -22.96 6.53
C GLU A 212 -29.54 -22.27 5.18
N ILE A 213 -28.35 -21.67 4.95
CA ILE A 213 -27.99 -21.04 3.67
C ILE A 213 -28.09 -22.05 2.51
N ALA A 214 -27.62 -23.29 2.71
CA ALA A 214 -27.71 -24.34 1.71
C ALA A 214 -29.17 -24.66 1.34
N ALA A 215 -30.06 -24.80 2.34
CA ALA A 215 -31.47 -25.03 2.11
C ALA A 215 -32.14 -23.88 1.34
N ASN A 216 -31.82 -22.62 1.71
CA ASN A 216 -32.30 -21.44 1.01
C ASN A 216 -31.82 -21.39 -0.45
N CYS A 217 -30.55 -21.71 -0.70
CA CYS A 217 -30.00 -21.78 -2.06
C CYS A 217 -30.72 -22.82 -2.92
N HIS A 218 -31.01 -24.02 -2.38
CA HIS A 218 -31.81 -25.02 -3.09
C HIS A 218 -33.23 -24.52 -3.41
N LYS A 219 -33.89 -23.89 -2.45
CA LYS A 219 -35.25 -23.31 -2.65
C LYS A 219 -35.28 -22.24 -3.73
N ILE A 220 -34.25 -21.37 -3.80
CA ILE A 220 -34.15 -20.34 -4.84
C ILE A 220 -34.14 -20.97 -6.24
N LEU A 221 -33.49 -22.12 -6.41
CA LEU A 221 -33.32 -22.79 -7.71
C LEU A 221 -34.44 -23.77 -8.08
N GLU A 222 -35.44 -23.95 -7.23
CA GLU A 222 -36.57 -24.81 -7.56
C GLU A 222 -37.22 -24.41 -8.92
N GLY A 223 -37.45 -25.43 -9.76
CA GLY A 223 -38.02 -25.26 -11.09
C GLY A 223 -37.06 -24.71 -12.16
N THR A 224 -35.78 -24.50 -11.87
CA THR A 224 -34.76 -24.11 -12.86
C THR A 224 -33.95 -25.30 -13.39
N LYS A 225 -33.20 -25.09 -14.48
CA LYS A 225 -32.21 -26.07 -14.99
C LYS A 225 -30.81 -25.89 -14.39
N ILE A 226 -30.64 -24.99 -13.41
CA ILE A 226 -29.36 -24.73 -12.78
C ILE A 226 -29.09 -25.81 -11.73
N LYS A 227 -27.96 -26.47 -11.84
CA LYS A 227 -27.50 -27.46 -10.86
C LYS A 227 -26.79 -26.79 -9.70
N LEU A 228 -26.99 -27.30 -8.47
CA LEU A 228 -26.34 -26.77 -7.27
C LEU A 228 -25.62 -27.88 -6.53
N ASN A 229 -24.31 -27.73 -6.37
CA ASN A 229 -23.45 -28.63 -5.61
C ASN A 229 -22.86 -27.88 -4.42
N ILE A 230 -23.13 -28.38 -3.22
CA ILE A 230 -22.65 -27.78 -1.97
C ILE A 230 -21.76 -28.77 -1.23
N SER A 231 -20.60 -28.30 -0.77
CA SER A 231 -19.70 -29.03 0.11
C SER A 231 -19.55 -28.30 1.45
N HIS A 232 -19.54 -29.05 2.54
CA HIS A 232 -19.24 -28.57 3.89
C HIS A 232 -17.89 -29.05 4.41
N SER A 233 -17.09 -29.70 3.56
CA SER A 233 -15.76 -30.16 3.92
C SER A 233 -14.80 -28.97 4.04
N PHE A 234 -13.93 -28.99 5.04
CA PHE A 234 -12.82 -28.06 5.12
C PHE A 234 -11.72 -28.52 4.18
N PHE A 235 -11.51 -27.78 3.09
CA PHE A 235 -10.45 -28.06 2.13
C PHE A 235 -9.11 -27.53 2.63
N ASN A 236 -8.04 -28.30 2.44
CA ASN A 236 -6.69 -27.76 2.51
C ASN A 236 -6.41 -26.84 1.30
N ASN A 237 -5.25 -26.19 1.28
CA ASN A 237 -4.94 -25.23 0.21
C ASN A 237 -4.97 -25.85 -1.20
N GLU A 238 -4.47 -27.06 -1.39
CA GLU A 238 -4.46 -27.74 -2.70
C GLU A 238 -5.88 -28.10 -3.13
N GLU A 239 -6.66 -28.71 -2.26
CA GLU A 239 -8.06 -29.05 -2.51
C GLU A 239 -8.91 -27.81 -2.82
N LEU A 240 -8.65 -26.69 -2.13
CA LEU A 240 -9.35 -25.42 -2.38
C LEU A 240 -8.98 -24.84 -3.74
N LEU A 241 -7.71 -24.87 -4.11
CA LEU A 241 -7.25 -24.37 -5.40
C LEU A 241 -7.78 -25.25 -6.55
N ASP A 242 -7.81 -26.56 -6.41
CA ASP A 242 -8.43 -27.47 -7.37
C ASP A 242 -9.95 -27.23 -7.50
N PHE A 243 -10.63 -27.02 -6.37
CA PHE A 243 -12.05 -26.65 -6.38
C PHE A 243 -12.31 -25.36 -7.17
N LEU A 244 -11.50 -24.32 -6.97
CA LEU A 244 -11.61 -23.04 -7.68
C LEU A 244 -11.21 -23.15 -9.16
N ALA A 245 -10.19 -23.93 -9.47
CA ALA A 245 -9.70 -24.12 -10.84
C ALA A 245 -10.69 -24.90 -11.72
N ALA A 246 -11.51 -25.76 -11.13
CA ALA A 246 -12.54 -26.53 -11.83
C ALA A 246 -13.76 -25.70 -12.24
N ASN A 247 -13.82 -24.42 -11.89
CA ASN A 247 -14.92 -23.52 -12.26
C ASN A 247 -14.61 -22.76 -13.56
N SER A 248 -15.65 -22.31 -14.26
CA SER A 248 -15.50 -21.34 -15.35
C SER A 248 -15.21 -19.95 -14.80
N MET A 249 -15.74 -19.63 -13.62
CA MET A 249 -15.62 -18.34 -12.94
C MET A 249 -15.77 -18.52 -11.43
N ASN A 250 -15.07 -17.68 -10.64
CA ASN A 250 -15.23 -17.62 -9.19
C ASN A 250 -15.89 -16.30 -8.78
N VAL A 251 -16.95 -16.36 -7.97
CA VAL A 251 -17.83 -15.20 -7.66
C VAL A 251 -17.96 -15.03 -6.15
N PHE A 252 -17.76 -13.80 -5.67
CA PHE A 252 -17.88 -13.46 -4.24
C PHE A 252 -18.78 -12.24 -4.07
N MET A 253 -19.98 -12.43 -3.53
CA MET A 253 -21.00 -11.39 -3.37
C MET A 253 -21.14 -10.95 -1.91
N TYR A 254 -20.03 -10.53 -1.30
CA TYR A 254 -20.05 -10.10 0.10
C TYR A 254 -20.86 -8.80 0.27
N GLU A 255 -21.51 -8.69 1.43
CA GLU A 255 -22.20 -7.48 1.84
C GLU A 255 -21.27 -6.61 2.70
N ASP A 256 -21.40 -5.30 2.53
CA ASP A 256 -20.59 -4.35 3.30
C ASP A 256 -20.82 -4.43 4.80
N LYS A 257 -19.75 -4.45 5.54
CA LYS A 257 -19.75 -4.38 7.00
C LYS A 257 -18.64 -3.46 7.49
N LYS A 258 -19.02 -2.40 8.20
CA LYS A 258 -18.05 -1.45 8.76
C LYS A 258 -16.98 -2.14 9.61
N GLY A 259 -15.75 -1.64 9.50
CA GLY A 259 -14.62 -2.10 10.33
C GLY A 259 -14.00 -3.42 9.88
N ARG A 260 -14.33 -3.91 8.69
CA ARG A 260 -13.72 -5.14 8.15
C ARG A 260 -12.46 -4.85 7.35
N GLY A 261 -11.46 -5.72 7.52
CA GLY A 261 -10.29 -5.79 6.66
C GLY A 261 -10.62 -6.40 5.30
N ILE A 262 -9.62 -6.48 4.43
CA ILE A 262 -9.77 -7.09 3.10
C ILE A 262 -9.86 -8.61 3.19
N SER A 263 -10.51 -9.23 2.19
CA SER A 263 -10.75 -10.67 2.13
C SER A 263 -9.60 -11.41 1.45
N SER A 264 -9.06 -12.45 2.11
CA SER A 264 -8.07 -13.36 1.52
C SER A 264 -8.65 -14.37 0.52
N ALA A 265 -9.97 -14.45 0.37
CA ALA A 265 -10.59 -15.33 -0.63
C ALA A 265 -10.13 -14.98 -2.06
N ILE A 266 -9.86 -13.72 -2.33
CA ILE A 266 -9.35 -13.24 -3.62
C ILE A 266 -7.95 -13.76 -3.91
N ASP A 267 -7.09 -13.91 -2.92
CA ASP A 267 -5.73 -14.42 -3.12
C ASP A 267 -5.74 -15.82 -3.71
N PHE A 268 -6.64 -16.69 -3.22
CA PHE A 268 -6.84 -18.04 -3.75
C PHE A 268 -7.50 -18.04 -5.15
N ALA A 269 -8.48 -17.16 -5.36
CA ALA A 269 -9.15 -17.04 -6.64
C ALA A 269 -8.20 -16.57 -7.76
N LEU A 270 -7.29 -15.63 -7.44
CA LEU A 270 -6.25 -15.14 -8.36
C LEU A 270 -5.25 -16.25 -8.72
N ALA A 271 -4.92 -17.13 -7.79
CA ALA A 271 -3.96 -18.22 -8.00
C ALA A 271 -4.35 -19.15 -9.14
N VAL A 272 -5.64 -19.40 -9.33
CA VAL A 272 -6.15 -20.36 -10.34
C VAL A 272 -6.35 -19.74 -11.73
N LYS A 273 -6.16 -18.43 -11.88
CA LYS A 273 -6.25 -17.70 -13.15
C LYS A 273 -7.56 -17.93 -13.92
N LYS A 274 -8.66 -18.04 -13.20
CA LYS A 274 -10.02 -18.05 -13.74
C LYS A 274 -10.67 -16.69 -13.59
N PRO A 275 -11.63 -16.27 -14.44
CA PRO A 275 -12.40 -15.07 -14.25
C PRO A 275 -12.92 -14.94 -12.82
N ILE A 276 -12.86 -13.73 -12.27
CA ILE A 276 -13.32 -13.41 -10.92
C ILE A 276 -14.37 -12.32 -11.01
N ALA A 277 -15.45 -12.47 -10.25
CA ALA A 277 -16.44 -11.41 -10.08
C ALA A 277 -16.69 -11.16 -8.60
N VAL A 278 -16.78 -9.88 -8.21
CA VAL A 278 -16.97 -9.46 -6.82
C VAL A 278 -18.03 -8.37 -6.71
N SER A 279 -18.75 -8.31 -5.58
CA SER A 279 -19.61 -7.18 -5.26
C SER A 279 -18.79 -5.92 -4.93
N ASP A 280 -19.39 -4.74 -5.05
CA ASP A 280 -18.85 -3.47 -4.58
C ASP A 280 -18.87 -3.45 -3.03
N CYS A 281 -17.86 -4.07 -2.44
CA CYS A 281 -17.73 -4.23 -1.01
C CYS A 281 -16.34 -3.80 -0.55
N MET A 282 -16.26 -3.08 0.56
CA MET A 282 -14.99 -2.62 1.15
C MET A 282 -13.98 -3.76 1.41
N MET A 283 -14.46 -5.00 1.56
CA MET A 283 -13.59 -6.17 1.70
C MET A 283 -12.87 -6.55 0.40
N PHE A 284 -13.26 -6.01 -0.75
CA PHE A 284 -12.65 -6.21 -2.07
C PHE A 284 -11.96 -4.96 -2.63
N ARG A 285 -11.83 -3.86 -1.85
CA ARG A 285 -11.19 -2.61 -2.29
C ARG A 285 -9.81 -2.80 -2.91
N HIS A 286 -9.04 -3.78 -2.41
CA HIS A 286 -7.68 -4.08 -2.86
C HIS A 286 -7.61 -4.61 -4.30
N ILE A 287 -8.69 -5.20 -4.80
CA ILE A 287 -8.77 -5.67 -6.19
C ILE A 287 -9.61 -4.72 -7.06
N LEU A 288 -10.68 -4.14 -6.51
CA LEU A 288 -11.58 -3.24 -7.25
C LEU A 288 -10.92 -1.89 -7.59
N GLN A 289 -10.00 -1.41 -6.76
CA GLN A 289 -9.28 -0.17 -7.02
C GLN A 289 -8.51 -0.19 -8.34
N THR A 290 -7.99 -1.35 -8.73
CA THR A 290 -7.19 -1.53 -9.96
C THR A 290 -7.95 -2.26 -11.06
N ASN A 291 -9.02 -2.98 -10.75
CA ASN A 291 -9.78 -3.80 -11.68
C ASN A 291 -11.30 -3.61 -11.47
N PRO A 292 -11.85 -2.40 -11.72
CA PRO A 292 -13.26 -2.12 -11.51
C PRO A 292 -14.20 -2.92 -12.44
N GLU A 293 -13.67 -3.45 -13.55
CA GLU A 293 -14.40 -4.25 -14.53
C GLU A 293 -14.91 -5.59 -13.99
N ILE A 294 -14.33 -6.11 -12.89
CA ILE A 294 -14.81 -7.34 -12.26
C ILE A 294 -15.96 -7.11 -11.26
N CYS A 295 -16.40 -5.87 -11.08
CA CYS A 295 -17.49 -5.51 -10.18
C CYS A 295 -18.85 -5.88 -10.78
N ILE A 296 -19.60 -6.75 -10.08
CA ILE A 296 -20.91 -7.25 -10.52
C ILE A 296 -22.04 -6.23 -10.40
N ASP A 297 -21.85 -5.15 -9.65
CA ASP A 297 -22.84 -4.08 -9.53
C ASP A 297 -22.88 -3.21 -10.80
N ASN A 298 -21.79 -3.23 -11.57
CA ASN A 298 -21.66 -2.48 -12.81
C ASN A 298 -21.65 -3.39 -14.06
N ASN A 299 -21.38 -4.69 -13.90
CA ASN A 299 -21.21 -5.65 -15.00
C ASN A 299 -22.01 -6.94 -14.75
N SER A 300 -22.49 -7.57 -15.83
CA SER A 300 -23.09 -8.90 -15.73
C SER A 300 -22.02 -9.98 -15.56
N LEU A 301 -22.38 -11.11 -14.94
CA LEU A 301 -21.50 -12.28 -14.86
C LEU A 301 -21.09 -12.78 -16.25
N LYS A 302 -22.00 -12.74 -17.23
CA LYS A 302 -21.71 -13.08 -18.63
C LYS A 302 -20.65 -12.16 -19.25
N SER A 303 -20.73 -10.86 -18.98
CA SER A 303 -19.73 -9.89 -19.46
C SER A 303 -18.36 -10.16 -18.85
N ILE A 304 -18.30 -10.31 -17.52
CA ILE A 304 -17.03 -10.57 -16.81
C ILE A 304 -16.43 -11.93 -17.27
N LEU A 305 -17.26 -12.95 -17.43
CA LEU A 305 -16.80 -14.26 -17.94
C LEU A 305 -16.17 -14.13 -19.34
N SER A 306 -16.79 -13.34 -20.23
CA SER A 306 -16.28 -13.13 -21.59
C SER A 306 -14.98 -12.32 -21.66
N GLN A 307 -14.75 -11.43 -20.70
CA GLN A 307 -13.50 -10.65 -20.60
C GLN A 307 -12.30 -11.53 -20.20
N GLY A 308 -12.56 -12.65 -19.54
CA GLY A 308 -11.52 -13.58 -19.13
C GLY A 308 -10.74 -13.07 -17.90
N PHE A 309 -9.46 -13.42 -17.84
CA PHE A 309 -8.61 -13.18 -16.67
C PHE A 309 -7.50 -12.15 -16.90
N ASP A 310 -7.25 -11.74 -18.15
CA ASP A 310 -6.03 -11.01 -18.53
C ASP A 310 -5.82 -9.67 -17.82
N SER A 311 -6.88 -8.95 -17.49
CA SER A 311 -6.80 -7.68 -16.76
C SER A 311 -6.17 -7.84 -15.37
N LEU A 312 -6.33 -9.01 -14.74
CA LEU A 312 -5.83 -9.32 -13.40
C LEU A 312 -4.34 -9.68 -13.35
N ASN A 313 -3.69 -9.91 -14.51
CA ASN A 313 -2.28 -10.32 -14.55
C ASN A 313 -1.34 -9.28 -13.91
N LYS A 314 -1.66 -7.98 -14.02
CA LYS A 314 -0.89 -6.91 -13.37
C LYS A 314 -0.91 -7.03 -11.85
N THR A 315 -2.07 -7.34 -11.28
CA THR A 315 -2.22 -7.52 -9.83
C THR A 315 -1.45 -8.75 -9.35
N ILE A 316 -1.49 -9.85 -10.10
CA ILE A 316 -0.70 -11.06 -9.75
C ILE A 316 0.79 -10.75 -9.74
N ALA A 317 1.30 -9.99 -10.71
CA ALA A 317 2.72 -9.64 -10.79
C ALA A 317 3.21 -8.86 -9.54
N LEU A 318 2.33 -8.11 -8.90
CA LEU A 318 2.64 -7.36 -7.67
C LEU A 318 2.57 -8.22 -6.40
N TRP A 319 1.78 -9.31 -6.39
CA TRP A 319 1.49 -10.10 -5.20
C TRP A 319 2.13 -11.49 -5.24
N THR A 320 3.34 -11.56 -5.80
CA THR A 320 4.14 -12.80 -5.84
C THR A 320 4.73 -13.13 -4.47
N GLU A 321 5.09 -14.40 -4.28
CA GLU A 321 5.79 -14.86 -3.08
C GLU A 321 7.11 -14.11 -2.87
N ASP A 322 7.87 -13.87 -3.93
CA ASP A 322 9.16 -13.16 -3.85
C ASP A 322 8.98 -11.70 -3.38
N ASN A 323 7.96 -11.00 -3.89
CA ASN A 323 7.63 -9.66 -3.42
C ASN A 323 7.21 -9.66 -1.94
N PHE A 324 6.41 -10.64 -1.53
CA PHE A 324 5.98 -10.78 -0.14
C PHE A 324 7.15 -11.01 0.81
N ILE A 325 8.08 -11.91 0.46
CA ILE A 325 9.31 -12.17 1.23
C ILE A 325 10.15 -10.89 1.30
N TRP A 326 10.36 -10.23 0.15
CA TRP A 326 11.13 -9.00 0.08
C TRP A 326 10.55 -7.90 1.00
N GLU A 327 9.23 -7.73 1.02
CA GLU A 327 8.57 -6.75 1.89
C GLU A 327 8.75 -7.08 3.38
N PHE A 328 8.61 -8.33 3.77
CA PHE A 328 8.87 -8.74 5.15
C PHE A 328 10.32 -8.50 5.55
N ASP A 329 11.27 -8.86 4.71
CA ASP A 329 12.70 -8.63 4.98
C ASP A 329 13.01 -7.13 5.13
N ARG A 330 12.43 -6.29 4.28
CA ARG A 330 12.54 -4.83 4.38
C ARG A 330 11.96 -4.30 5.68
N ILE A 331 10.79 -4.77 6.08
CA ILE A 331 10.13 -4.37 7.34
C ILE A 331 11.00 -4.79 8.54
N MET A 332 11.50 -6.02 8.55
CA MET A 332 12.37 -6.49 9.64
C MET A 332 13.65 -5.66 9.73
N TYR A 333 14.26 -5.34 8.58
CA TYR A 333 15.44 -4.47 8.53
C TYR A 333 15.14 -3.07 9.07
N ALA A 334 14.03 -2.46 8.65
CA ALA A 334 13.62 -1.15 9.13
C ALA A 334 13.40 -1.12 10.65
N ILE A 335 12.73 -2.13 11.19
CA ILE A 335 12.47 -2.24 12.63
C ILE A 335 13.77 -2.44 13.42
N GLN A 336 14.69 -3.30 12.97
CA GLN A 336 15.97 -3.55 13.65
C GLN A 336 16.88 -2.33 13.66
N ASN A 337 16.84 -1.53 12.62
CA ASN A 337 17.68 -0.33 12.49
C ASN A 337 17.00 0.95 12.94
N HIS A 338 15.82 0.84 13.60
CA HIS A 338 15.02 1.98 14.06
C HIS A 338 14.64 2.97 12.95
N ILE A 339 14.55 2.48 11.72
CA ILE A 339 14.07 3.25 10.58
C ILE A 339 12.55 3.28 10.68
N SER A 340 11.97 4.46 10.59
CA SER A 340 10.52 4.62 10.61
C SER A 340 9.88 3.98 9.39
N ALA A 341 8.59 3.66 9.49
CA ALA A 341 7.82 3.15 8.37
C ALA A 341 7.76 4.15 7.21
N TYR A 342 7.96 5.44 7.49
CA TYR A 342 8.04 6.52 6.51
C TYR A 342 8.91 7.69 7.04
N TYR A 343 9.30 8.58 6.12
CA TYR A 343 10.36 9.58 6.29
C TYR A 343 10.13 10.60 7.41
N GLU A 344 8.92 11.07 7.62
CA GLU A 344 8.59 12.14 8.57
C GLU A 344 8.18 11.65 9.98
N ALA A 345 8.56 10.42 10.34
CA ALA A 345 8.22 9.94 11.67
C ALA A 345 8.92 10.77 12.75
N PRO A 346 8.19 11.33 13.70
CA PRO A 346 8.79 12.12 14.76
C PRO A 346 9.75 11.25 15.58
N LYS A 347 11.01 11.69 15.75
CA LYS A 347 11.97 11.05 16.65
C LYS A 347 11.36 10.95 18.05
N MET A 348 11.29 9.75 18.59
CA MET A 348 10.77 9.55 19.95
C MET A 348 11.74 10.13 20.99
N GLY A 349 11.36 11.21 21.62
CA GLY A 349 12.07 11.73 22.79
C GLY A 349 11.91 10.79 24.00
N ILE A 350 12.83 10.87 24.97
CA ILE A 350 12.86 10.03 26.20
C ILE A 350 11.50 10.02 26.91
N LYS A 351 10.80 11.15 26.99
CA LYS A 351 9.46 11.25 27.59
C LYS A 351 8.42 10.38 26.84
N ARG A 352 8.49 10.30 25.51
CA ARG A 352 7.58 9.47 24.71
C ARG A 352 7.86 7.98 24.89
N THR A 353 9.12 7.60 25.05
CA THR A 353 9.51 6.22 25.32
C THR A 353 8.97 5.74 26.68
N ILE A 354 9.05 6.58 27.71
CA ILE A 354 8.48 6.27 29.04
C ILE A 354 6.96 6.17 28.95
N GLN A 355 6.30 7.11 28.27
CA GLN A 355 4.86 7.10 28.09
C GLN A 355 4.38 5.89 27.27
N SER A 356 5.13 5.48 26.24
CA SER A 356 4.81 4.27 25.46
C SER A 356 4.91 3.01 26.31
N LYS A 357 5.93 2.90 27.19
CA LYS A 357 6.08 1.78 28.11
C LYS A 357 4.94 1.72 29.12
N LEU A 358 4.53 2.87 29.68
CA LEU A 358 3.38 2.95 30.59
C LEU A 358 2.07 2.58 29.89
N ASN A 359 1.84 3.05 28.66
CA ASN A 359 0.66 2.73 27.88
C ASN A 359 0.62 1.25 27.44
N ARG A 360 1.79 0.58 27.34
CA ARG A 360 1.87 -0.88 27.09
C ARG A 360 1.38 -1.71 28.28
N VAL A 361 1.54 -1.22 29.50
CA VAL A 361 1.11 -1.94 30.72
C VAL A 361 -0.39 -1.78 30.97
N LEU A 362 -0.93 -0.57 30.76
CA LEU A 362 -2.34 -0.25 30.98
C LEU A 362 -2.95 0.43 29.74
N THR A 363 -3.83 -0.25 29.04
CA THR A 363 -4.54 0.31 27.91
C THR A 363 -5.90 0.87 28.34
N ARG A 364 -6.14 2.15 28.08
CA ARG A 364 -7.44 2.79 28.28
C ARG A 364 -8.04 3.18 26.94
N PRO A 365 -9.16 2.60 26.52
CA PRO A 365 -9.86 3.05 25.33
C PRO A 365 -10.38 4.48 25.52
N GLY A 366 -10.16 5.35 24.55
CA GLY A 366 -10.85 6.63 24.45
C GLY A 366 -10.13 7.87 25.01
N GLN A 367 -8.94 7.77 25.59
CA GLN A 367 -8.15 8.97 25.89
C GLN A 367 -7.27 9.35 24.69
N SER A 368 -7.75 10.28 23.90
CA SER A 368 -6.95 10.97 22.88
C SER A 368 -6.05 12.01 23.56
N PHE A 369 -4.74 11.75 23.61
CA PHE A 369 -3.79 12.83 23.74
C PHE A 369 -3.56 13.42 22.33
N THR A 370 -4.26 14.49 22.03
CA THR A 370 -4.03 15.32 20.85
C THR A 370 -2.68 15.99 20.98
N TRP A 371 -1.69 15.49 20.22
CA TRP A 371 -0.35 16.10 20.14
C TRP A 371 -0.03 16.62 18.75
N LEU A 372 -0.98 16.78 17.89
CA LEU A 372 -0.92 17.60 16.66
C LEU A 372 -2.36 17.96 16.34
N GLY A 373 -2.59 19.23 16.08
CA GLY A 373 -3.91 19.76 15.84
C GLY A 373 -4.71 18.94 14.83
N ASN A 374 -6.01 18.88 15.05
CA ASN A 374 -6.98 18.34 14.11
C ASN A 374 -6.80 18.99 12.73
N THR A 375 -5.96 18.40 11.91
CA THR A 375 -6.10 18.55 10.48
C THR A 375 -6.91 17.33 10.01
N LYS A 376 -8.23 17.50 9.89
CA LYS A 376 -8.99 16.71 8.93
C LYS A 376 -8.21 16.82 7.63
N ALA A 377 -7.67 15.72 7.14
CA ALA A 377 -7.21 15.67 5.77
C ALA A 377 -8.43 16.01 4.91
N ALA A 378 -8.41 17.18 4.27
CA ALA A 378 -9.30 17.43 3.17
C ALA A 378 -8.90 16.43 2.09
N THR A 379 -9.80 15.55 1.72
CA THR A 379 -9.64 14.68 0.58
C THR A 379 -9.99 15.49 -0.65
N ASP A 380 -9.12 15.50 -1.67
CA ASP A 380 -9.42 16.08 -2.98
C ASP A 380 -10.48 15.26 -3.75
N ASP A 381 -11.15 14.32 -3.09
CA ASP A 381 -12.18 13.41 -3.62
C ASP A 381 -13.53 14.08 -3.98
N ASP A 382 -13.71 15.36 -3.67
CA ASP A 382 -14.99 16.07 -3.92
C ASP A 382 -15.13 16.61 -5.35
N LEU A 383 -14.21 16.30 -6.26
CA LEU A 383 -14.35 16.70 -7.66
C LEU A 383 -15.08 15.61 -8.45
N LYS A 384 -16.25 15.96 -8.98
CA LYS A 384 -17.08 15.11 -9.85
C LYS A 384 -16.22 14.41 -10.90
N LYS A 385 -16.34 13.08 -10.98
CA LYS A 385 -15.58 12.17 -11.83
C LYS A 385 -15.83 12.30 -13.36
N ASP A 386 -16.68 13.21 -13.82
CA ASP A 386 -17.29 13.10 -15.15
C ASP A 386 -16.76 14.05 -16.24
N GLU A 387 -15.80 14.95 -15.98
CA GLU A 387 -15.17 15.74 -17.02
C GLU A 387 -13.66 15.53 -17.03
N LYS A 388 -13.11 14.98 -18.12
CA LYS A 388 -11.67 14.96 -18.32
C LYS A 388 -11.17 16.40 -18.38
N ALA A 389 -10.45 16.81 -17.34
CA ALA A 389 -9.77 18.09 -17.34
C ALA A 389 -8.73 18.12 -18.49
N THR A 390 -8.52 19.30 -19.06
CA THR A 390 -7.51 19.49 -20.12
C THR A 390 -6.48 20.52 -19.67
N TYR A 391 -5.26 20.34 -20.14
CA TYR A 391 -4.18 21.29 -19.92
C TYR A 391 -3.39 21.50 -21.22
N GLN A 392 -3.03 22.75 -21.50
CA GLN A 392 -2.13 23.13 -22.59
C GLN A 392 -0.86 23.73 -21.96
N PRO A 393 0.33 23.20 -22.30
CA PRO A 393 1.58 23.77 -21.81
C PRO A 393 1.73 25.24 -22.18
N ILE A 394 2.33 26.03 -21.29
CA ILE A 394 2.59 27.45 -21.52
C ILE A 394 3.55 27.66 -22.69
N VAL A 395 3.53 28.86 -23.29
CA VAL A 395 4.49 29.21 -24.35
C VAL A 395 5.81 29.60 -23.71
N LEU A 396 6.89 28.86 -24.04
CA LEU A 396 8.24 29.19 -23.58
C LEU A 396 8.93 30.11 -24.61
N GLY A 397 9.64 31.10 -24.11
CA GLY A 397 10.53 31.95 -24.90
C GLY A 397 11.85 31.24 -25.23
N ALA A 398 12.64 31.84 -26.10
CA ALA A 398 13.91 31.26 -26.54
C ALA A 398 14.94 31.03 -25.40
N ASN A 399 14.80 31.76 -24.30
CA ASN A 399 15.69 31.69 -23.15
C ASN A 399 15.10 30.85 -21.99
N ASP A 400 13.90 30.29 -22.16
CA ASP A 400 13.22 29.51 -21.13
C ASP A 400 13.60 28.02 -21.25
N GLY A 401 14.81 27.68 -20.80
CA GLY A 401 15.31 26.31 -20.78
C GLY A 401 14.68 25.45 -19.69
N PHE A 402 14.90 24.13 -19.77
CA PHE A 402 14.46 23.13 -18.78
C PHE A 402 15.45 22.97 -17.63
N ASN A 403 16.69 23.47 -17.77
CA ASN A 403 17.72 23.44 -16.77
C ASN A 403 18.01 24.87 -16.32
N ARG A 404 17.35 25.31 -15.23
CA ARG A 404 17.34 26.71 -14.81
C ARG A 404 17.07 26.90 -13.32
N ILE A 405 17.20 28.15 -12.86
CA ILE A 405 16.70 28.62 -11.59
C ILE A 405 15.19 28.92 -11.68
N LEU A 406 14.45 28.60 -10.63
CA LEU A 406 13.02 28.92 -10.49
C LEU A 406 12.83 30.12 -9.55
N ASP A 407 13.22 31.29 -10.03
CA ASP A 407 13.12 32.60 -9.38
C ASP A 407 11.74 33.27 -9.58
N ASP A 408 11.63 34.55 -9.24
CA ASP A 408 10.41 35.32 -9.44
C ASP A 408 10.01 35.42 -10.91
N GLN A 409 10.96 35.49 -11.84
CA GLN A 409 10.64 35.49 -13.27
C GLN A 409 10.02 34.14 -13.69
N ALA A 410 10.54 33.04 -13.15
CA ALA A 410 9.93 31.73 -13.37
C ALA A 410 8.54 31.62 -12.74
N ARG A 411 8.32 32.21 -11.55
CA ARG A 411 6.99 32.26 -10.91
C ARG A 411 5.97 33.01 -11.77
N ASP A 412 6.37 34.12 -12.36
CA ASP A 412 5.51 34.88 -13.27
C ASP A 412 5.20 34.07 -14.54
N LEU A 413 6.22 33.44 -15.13
CA LEU A 413 6.08 32.58 -16.32
C LEU A 413 5.12 31.41 -16.08
N TYR A 414 5.28 30.71 -14.94
CA TYR A 414 4.47 29.53 -14.60
C TYR A 414 3.18 29.86 -13.84
N SER A 415 2.83 31.15 -13.63
CA SER A 415 1.62 31.54 -12.91
C SER A 415 0.32 30.95 -13.50
N PRO A 416 0.14 30.81 -14.83
CA PRO A 416 -1.03 30.14 -15.39
C PRO A 416 -1.10 28.66 -14.98
N THR A 417 0.06 27.99 -14.96
CA THR A 417 0.17 26.58 -14.53
C THR A 417 -0.11 26.43 -13.05
N ILE A 418 0.42 27.34 -12.19
CA ILE A 418 0.13 27.35 -10.74
C ILE A 418 -1.39 27.44 -10.50
N ASN A 419 -2.08 28.32 -11.26
CA ASN A 419 -3.53 28.46 -11.17
C ASN A 419 -4.26 27.17 -11.56
N LYS A 420 -3.76 26.45 -12.58
CA LYS A 420 -4.31 25.15 -12.95
C LYS A 420 -4.09 24.07 -11.87
N LEU A 421 -2.94 24.05 -11.23
CA LEU A 421 -2.70 23.13 -10.10
C LEU A 421 -3.64 23.44 -8.92
N ILE A 422 -3.93 24.71 -8.64
CA ILE A 422 -4.93 25.11 -7.62
C ILE A 422 -6.33 24.62 -8.02
N GLU A 423 -6.69 24.69 -9.31
CA GLU A 423 -7.97 24.18 -9.82
C GLU A 423 -8.05 22.64 -9.70
N PHE A 424 -6.97 21.92 -10.01
CA PHE A 424 -6.95 20.46 -10.07
C PHE A 424 -6.78 19.79 -8.71
N ALA A 425 -6.05 20.42 -7.78
CA ALA A 425 -5.74 19.89 -6.44
C ALA A 425 -5.84 20.98 -5.36
N PRO A 426 -7.02 21.61 -5.17
CA PRO A 426 -7.17 22.80 -4.32
C PRO A 426 -6.82 22.53 -2.86
N ALA A 427 -7.20 21.39 -2.31
CA ALA A 427 -6.96 21.05 -0.91
C ALA A 427 -5.46 20.84 -0.62
N THR A 428 -4.73 20.21 -1.53
CA THR A 428 -3.29 19.99 -1.39
C THR A 428 -2.52 21.27 -1.65
N MET A 429 -2.88 22.05 -2.67
CA MET A 429 -2.25 23.33 -2.97
C MET A 429 -2.40 24.34 -1.82
N ALA A 430 -3.52 24.33 -1.10
CA ALA A 430 -3.75 25.20 0.07
C ALA A 430 -2.79 24.93 1.25
N LYS A 431 -2.17 23.74 1.29
CA LYS A 431 -1.18 23.37 2.32
C LYS A 431 0.25 23.76 1.94
N LYS A 432 0.51 24.02 0.66
CA LYS A 432 1.84 24.30 0.13
C LYS A 432 2.26 25.74 0.37
N ILE A 433 3.56 25.99 0.43
CA ILE A 433 4.11 27.35 0.49
C ILE A 433 3.95 27.97 -0.90
N ALA A 434 3.17 29.04 -1.01
CA ALA A 434 2.77 29.63 -2.29
C ALA A 434 3.96 29.92 -3.23
N ARG A 435 5.07 30.46 -2.72
CA ARG A 435 6.26 30.75 -3.54
C ARG A 435 7.02 29.49 -4.00
N ALA A 436 6.85 28.35 -3.33
CA ALA A 436 7.46 27.08 -3.72
C ALA A 436 6.65 26.32 -4.79
N ASN A 437 5.39 26.73 -5.05
CA ASN A 437 4.52 26.09 -6.03
C ASN A 437 5.04 26.14 -7.48
N VAL A 438 5.99 27.00 -7.77
CA VAL A 438 6.66 27.08 -9.08
C VAL A 438 7.36 25.77 -9.43
N GLN A 439 7.88 25.02 -8.44
CA GLN A 439 8.50 23.72 -8.66
C GLN A 439 7.49 22.71 -9.22
N GLN A 440 6.32 22.60 -8.58
CA GLN A 440 5.22 21.74 -9.02
C GLN A 440 4.71 22.13 -10.40
N ALA A 441 4.59 23.43 -10.66
CA ALA A 441 4.13 23.95 -11.94
C ALA A 441 5.13 23.68 -13.07
N PHE A 442 6.43 23.86 -12.80
CA PHE A 442 7.49 23.51 -13.74
C PHE A 442 7.46 22.02 -14.09
N ILE A 443 7.39 21.14 -13.10
CA ILE A 443 7.31 19.69 -13.31
C ILE A 443 6.08 19.33 -14.15
N PHE A 444 4.90 19.80 -13.76
CA PHE A 444 3.65 19.48 -14.46
C PHE A 444 3.68 19.94 -15.92
N ASP A 445 4.08 21.20 -16.17
CA ASP A 445 4.19 21.74 -17.55
C ASP A 445 5.20 20.97 -18.38
N THR A 446 6.39 20.72 -17.83
CA THR A 446 7.48 20.00 -18.52
C THR A 446 7.08 18.57 -18.87
N VAL A 447 6.43 17.85 -17.95
CA VAL A 447 5.90 16.51 -18.22
C VAL A 447 4.85 16.57 -19.31
N CYS A 448 3.82 17.42 -19.18
CA CYS A 448 2.75 17.57 -20.18
C CYS A 448 3.27 17.88 -21.58
N ARG A 449 4.29 18.73 -21.68
CA ARG A 449 4.97 19.09 -22.94
C ARG A 449 5.64 17.91 -23.63
N ASN A 450 6.15 16.96 -22.86
CA ASN A 450 6.88 15.80 -23.38
C ASN A 450 5.98 14.56 -23.60
N LEU A 451 4.75 14.52 -23.05
CA LEU A 451 3.86 13.37 -23.17
C LEU A 451 3.56 12.95 -24.62
N GLN A 452 3.44 13.93 -25.54
CA GLN A 452 3.12 13.66 -26.96
C GLN A 452 4.21 12.88 -27.70
N GLN A 453 5.42 12.80 -27.14
CA GLN A 453 6.54 12.05 -27.74
C GLN A 453 6.42 10.54 -27.54
N TYR A 454 5.51 10.10 -26.64
CA TYR A 454 5.37 8.71 -26.25
C TYR A 454 3.96 8.19 -26.55
N ASN A 455 3.89 6.95 -27.01
CA ASN A 455 2.62 6.25 -27.15
C ASN A 455 2.33 5.48 -25.86
N ASN A 456 1.29 5.86 -25.12
CA ASN A 456 0.95 5.30 -23.81
C ASN A 456 2.10 5.41 -22.79
N PRO A 457 2.49 6.64 -22.41
CA PRO A 457 3.68 6.91 -21.61
C PRO A 457 3.64 6.24 -20.24
N LYS A 458 4.77 5.70 -19.81
CA LYS A 458 5.00 5.14 -18.47
C LYS A 458 5.58 6.23 -17.60
N LEU A 459 4.81 6.70 -16.63
CA LEU A 459 5.16 7.82 -15.75
C LEU A 459 5.44 7.33 -14.34
N LEU A 460 6.49 7.85 -13.71
CA LEU A 460 6.83 7.61 -12.32
C LEU A 460 7.01 8.93 -11.58
N CYS A 461 6.29 9.11 -10.48
CA CYS A 461 6.52 10.18 -9.51
C CYS A 461 7.32 9.66 -8.31
N VAL A 462 8.46 10.26 -8.03
CA VAL A 462 9.29 9.96 -6.85
C VAL A 462 9.14 11.08 -5.85
N GLY A 463 8.67 10.74 -4.63
CA GLY A 463 8.25 11.71 -3.61
C GLY A 463 6.80 12.16 -3.84
N SER A 464 5.92 11.21 -4.10
CA SER A 464 4.55 11.47 -4.56
C SER A 464 3.56 11.87 -3.46
N TYR A 465 3.94 11.79 -2.18
CA TYR A 465 3.06 12.21 -1.09
C TYR A 465 2.72 13.70 -1.20
N GLU A 466 1.42 14.00 -1.39
CA GLU A 466 0.93 15.36 -1.62
C GLU A 466 1.59 16.05 -2.85
N ASP A 467 2.08 15.31 -3.86
CA ASP A 467 2.61 15.90 -5.09
C ASP A 467 1.48 16.34 -6.03
N THR A 468 1.36 17.66 -6.25
CA THR A 468 0.27 18.23 -7.04
C THR A 468 0.47 18.08 -8.54
N ALA A 469 1.70 17.88 -9.01
CA ALA A 469 1.97 17.56 -10.43
C ALA A 469 1.45 16.15 -10.75
N SER A 470 1.73 15.14 -9.88
CA SER A 470 1.19 13.79 -10.03
C SER A 470 -0.34 13.79 -10.02
N MET A 471 -0.96 14.43 -9.01
CA MET A 471 -2.43 14.54 -8.91
C MET A 471 -3.04 15.18 -10.17
N SER A 472 -2.40 16.22 -10.69
CA SER A 472 -2.90 16.94 -11.88
C SER A 472 -2.75 16.11 -13.16
N LEU A 473 -1.67 15.34 -13.31
CA LEU A 473 -1.50 14.40 -14.43
C LEU A 473 -2.57 13.32 -14.40
N GLN A 474 -2.90 12.79 -13.22
CA GLN A 474 -3.98 11.81 -13.05
C GLN A 474 -5.35 12.45 -13.39
N LYS A 475 -5.58 13.71 -13.01
CA LYS A 475 -6.81 14.45 -13.31
C LYS A 475 -7.04 14.64 -14.81
N ILE A 476 -5.97 14.85 -15.59
CA ILE A 476 -6.06 14.96 -17.05
C ILE A 476 -6.01 13.59 -17.76
N GLY A 477 -6.02 12.47 -16.99
CA GLY A 477 -6.24 11.13 -17.49
C GLY A 477 -5.00 10.28 -17.73
N TYR A 478 -3.83 10.66 -17.23
CA TYR A 478 -2.62 9.85 -17.28
C TYR A 478 -2.48 8.97 -16.05
N HIS A 479 -2.03 7.74 -16.25
CA HIS A 479 -1.63 6.87 -15.15
C HIS A 479 -0.21 7.24 -14.69
N VAL A 480 -0.06 7.57 -13.42
CA VAL A 480 1.23 7.84 -12.77
C VAL A 480 1.48 6.77 -11.71
N GLU A 481 2.59 6.05 -11.83
CA GLU A 481 3.06 5.20 -10.74
C GLU A 481 3.73 6.08 -9.68
N GLU A 482 3.48 5.78 -8.40
CA GLU A 482 3.83 6.66 -7.29
C GLU A 482 4.73 5.95 -6.30
N ILE A 483 5.86 6.59 -5.96
CA ILE A 483 6.80 6.13 -4.94
C ILE A 483 7.01 7.23 -3.93
N ASP A 484 6.75 6.91 -2.68
CA ASP A 484 7.02 7.78 -1.54
C ASP A 484 7.06 6.95 -0.26
N PRO A 485 8.01 7.17 0.66
CA PRO A 485 8.05 6.45 1.93
C PRO A 485 6.77 6.64 2.78
N MET A 486 6.02 7.73 2.58
CA MET A 486 4.72 7.94 3.23
C MET A 486 3.60 7.07 2.62
N ILE A 487 3.76 6.65 1.35
CA ILE A 487 2.76 5.87 0.62
C ILE A 487 3.15 4.39 0.57
N ASN A 488 4.41 4.09 0.19
CA ASN A 488 4.84 2.73 -0.08
C ASN A 488 6.32 2.47 0.20
N TYR A 489 7.27 3.05 -0.56
CA TYR A 489 8.69 2.67 -0.55
C TYR A 489 9.61 3.90 -0.62
N PHE A 490 10.83 3.77 -0.05
CA PHE A 490 11.96 4.58 -0.50
C PHE A 490 12.36 4.15 -1.92
N LEU A 491 12.90 5.08 -2.70
CA LEU A 491 13.33 4.79 -4.08
C LEU A 491 14.40 3.68 -4.12
N GLN A 492 15.33 3.70 -3.18
CA GLN A 492 16.39 2.71 -3.05
C GLN A 492 15.85 1.32 -2.67
N ASP A 493 14.75 1.25 -1.95
CA ASP A 493 14.06 -0.01 -1.66
C ASP A 493 13.29 -0.49 -2.90
N TYR A 494 12.55 0.41 -3.55
CA TYR A 494 11.73 0.10 -4.71
C TYR A 494 12.54 -0.55 -5.83
N ILE A 495 13.75 -0.07 -6.13
CA ILE A 495 14.57 -0.62 -7.22
C ILE A 495 15.03 -2.05 -6.94
N THR A 496 15.06 -2.48 -5.68
CA THR A 496 15.45 -3.84 -5.28
C THR A 496 14.27 -4.81 -5.21
N LYS A 497 13.05 -4.30 -5.38
CA LYS A 497 11.84 -5.12 -5.37
C LYS A 497 11.81 -6.03 -6.60
N PRO A 498 11.54 -7.36 -6.45
CA PRO A 498 11.57 -8.31 -7.56
C PRO A 498 10.66 -7.97 -8.74
N SER A 499 9.55 -7.27 -8.49
CA SER A 499 8.62 -6.84 -9.55
C SER A 499 8.96 -5.50 -10.21
N THR A 500 10.01 -4.81 -9.75
CA THR A 500 10.38 -3.52 -10.32
C THR A 500 11.03 -3.71 -11.69
N LEU A 501 10.50 -2.99 -12.68
CA LEU A 501 10.99 -3.04 -14.04
C LEU A 501 12.09 -1.99 -14.26
N ILE A 502 13.26 -2.46 -14.67
CA ILE A 502 14.40 -1.62 -15.05
C ILE A 502 14.25 -1.18 -16.51
N ASN A 503 14.73 0.03 -16.86
CA ASN A 503 14.61 0.61 -18.20
C ASN A 503 13.15 0.70 -18.69
N HIS A 504 12.25 1.08 -17.81
CA HIS A 504 10.80 0.97 -18.06
C HIS A 504 10.09 2.30 -18.23
N TYR A 505 10.47 3.33 -17.48
CA TYR A 505 9.71 4.58 -17.44
C TYR A 505 10.16 5.55 -18.52
N ASP A 506 9.19 6.08 -19.26
CA ASP A 506 9.41 7.12 -20.28
C ASP A 506 9.68 8.48 -19.65
N ILE A 507 9.00 8.79 -18.53
CA ILE A 507 9.25 10.02 -17.76
C ILE A 507 9.26 9.68 -16.27
N ILE A 508 10.31 10.10 -15.58
CA ILE A 508 10.41 10.10 -14.12
C ILE A 508 10.51 11.54 -13.63
N PHE A 509 9.70 11.91 -12.65
CA PHE A 509 9.76 13.26 -12.09
C PHE A 509 9.76 13.24 -10.56
N SER A 510 10.37 14.28 -9.97
CA SER A 510 10.54 14.41 -8.53
C SER A 510 10.59 15.90 -8.15
N THR A 511 9.70 16.32 -7.24
CA THR A 511 9.55 17.72 -6.86
C THR A 511 10.01 17.95 -5.44
N SER A 512 11.15 18.62 -5.24
CA SER A 512 11.65 19.00 -3.91
C SER A 512 11.79 17.79 -2.96
N VAL A 513 12.53 16.78 -3.38
CA VAL A 513 12.73 15.51 -2.65
C VAL A 513 14.19 15.16 -2.47
N ILE A 514 15.01 15.35 -3.51
CA ILE A 514 16.42 14.93 -3.52
C ILE A 514 17.24 15.64 -2.43
N GLU A 515 16.87 16.85 -2.05
CA GLU A 515 17.52 17.61 -0.96
C GLU A 515 17.31 16.96 0.41
N HIS A 516 16.29 16.13 0.56
CA HIS A 516 16.01 15.38 1.80
C HIS A 516 16.76 14.05 1.87
N ASP A 517 17.24 13.52 0.73
CA ASP A 517 17.95 12.25 0.69
C ASP A 517 19.43 12.43 1.03
N PRO A 518 19.95 11.79 2.09
CA PRO A 518 21.36 11.88 2.44
C PRO A 518 22.30 11.19 1.43
N ASP A 519 21.77 10.28 0.60
CA ASP A 519 22.49 9.57 -0.47
C ASP A 519 21.93 9.92 -1.86
N ASP A 520 22.10 11.19 -2.25
CA ASP A 520 21.67 11.71 -3.53
C ASP A 520 22.33 10.99 -4.73
N LYS A 521 23.50 10.40 -4.54
CA LYS A 521 24.15 9.57 -5.55
C LYS A 521 23.32 8.32 -5.84
N SER A 522 22.95 7.57 -4.81
CA SER A 522 22.10 6.39 -4.96
C SER A 522 20.72 6.76 -5.55
N PHE A 523 20.15 7.88 -5.11
CA PHE A 523 18.88 8.40 -5.63
C PHE A 523 18.93 8.60 -7.16
N LEU A 524 19.94 9.32 -7.67
CA LEU A 524 20.11 9.59 -9.10
C LEU A 524 20.43 8.32 -9.91
N GLN A 525 21.25 7.43 -9.36
CA GLN A 525 21.54 6.13 -9.99
C GLN A 525 20.28 5.24 -10.09
N CYS A 526 19.40 5.28 -9.10
CA CYS A 526 18.13 4.58 -9.15
C CYS A 526 17.22 5.14 -10.27
N ILE A 527 17.13 6.46 -10.39
CA ILE A 527 16.38 7.11 -11.48
C ILE A 527 16.93 6.70 -12.84
N GLU A 528 18.26 6.77 -13.05
CA GLU A 528 18.88 6.35 -14.32
C GLU A 528 18.55 4.90 -14.69
N LYS A 529 18.62 3.97 -13.72
CA LYS A 529 18.31 2.55 -13.96
C LYS A 529 16.85 2.32 -14.32
N LEU A 530 15.93 3.10 -13.74
CA LEU A 530 14.50 2.98 -13.98
C LEU A 530 14.06 3.60 -15.33
N LEU A 531 14.74 4.66 -15.79
CA LEU A 531 14.46 5.30 -17.07
C LEU A 531 14.65 4.34 -18.24
N ALA A 532 13.69 4.33 -19.16
CA ALA A 532 13.82 3.70 -20.48
C ALA A 532 14.88 4.42 -21.32
N PRO A 533 15.52 3.76 -22.31
CA PRO A 533 16.36 4.44 -23.30
C PRO A 533 15.57 5.56 -24.01
N GLY A 534 16.10 6.78 -24.03
CA GLY A 534 15.41 7.98 -24.51
C GLY A 534 14.44 8.61 -23.51
N GLY A 535 14.27 8.01 -22.34
CA GLY A 535 13.39 8.52 -21.27
C GLY A 535 13.91 9.81 -20.63
N LEU A 536 13.00 10.57 -20.02
CA LEU A 536 13.23 11.90 -19.45
C LEU A 536 13.16 11.85 -17.91
N ALA A 537 14.15 12.39 -17.21
CA ALA A 537 14.05 12.72 -15.78
C ALA A 537 13.89 14.22 -15.60
N VAL A 538 12.93 14.64 -14.74
CA VAL A 538 12.66 16.04 -14.41
C VAL A 538 12.66 16.17 -12.89
N ILE A 539 13.68 16.84 -12.34
CA ILE A 539 13.89 16.94 -10.89
C ILE A 539 13.96 18.43 -10.52
N THR A 540 13.34 18.81 -9.40
CA THR A 540 13.58 20.11 -8.76
C THR A 540 14.18 19.91 -7.40
N CYS A 541 14.96 20.86 -6.93
CA CYS A 541 15.64 20.83 -5.63
C CYS A 541 15.83 22.22 -5.05
N ASP A 542 16.07 22.26 -3.75
CA ASP A 542 16.48 23.45 -3.03
C ASP A 542 17.92 23.85 -3.41
N TYR A 543 18.10 25.10 -3.86
CA TYR A 543 19.33 25.58 -4.46
C TYR A 543 19.89 26.81 -3.71
N LYS A 544 21.19 26.75 -3.40
CA LYS A 544 21.93 27.89 -2.86
C LYS A 544 23.38 27.82 -3.32
N ASP A 545 23.76 28.68 -4.26
CA ASP A 545 25.13 28.70 -4.72
C ASP A 545 26.11 29.09 -3.60
N GLY A 546 27.32 28.53 -3.62
CA GLY A 546 28.33 28.74 -2.60
C GLY A 546 28.03 28.08 -1.24
N TRP A 547 26.95 27.27 -1.12
CA TRP A 547 26.69 26.53 0.11
C TRP A 547 27.68 25.37 0.25
N GLU A 548 28.17 25.15 1.48
CA GLU A 548 29.10 24.08 1.83
C GLU A 548 28.50 23.16 2.89
N LEU A 549 28.89 21.89 2.87
CA LEU A 549 28.46 20.90 3.84
C LEU A 549 28.80 21.34 5.26
N GLY A 550 27.81 21.35 6.15
CA GLY A 550 27.92 21.81 7.54
C GLY A 550 27.42 23.24 7.76
N GLN A 551 27.16 24.01 6.70
CA GLN A 551 26.52 25.32 6.85
C GLN A 551 25.02 25.16 7.17
N PRO A 552 24.39 26.22 7.76
CA PRO A 552 22.97 26.19 8.13
C PRO A 552 22.04 25.89 6.95
N LYS A 553 21.09 24.99 7.19
CA LYS A 553 20.05 24.54 6.28
C LYS A 553 18.79 24.17 7.07
N PRO A 554 17.61 24.02 6.45
CA PRO A 554 16.43 23.45 7.11
C PRO A 554 16.75 22.07 7.73
N GLU A 555 16.12 21.75 8.87
CA GLU A 555 16.40 20.50 9.60
C GLU A 555 16.03 19.25 8.79
N VAL A 556 15.02 19.38 7.92
CA VAL A 556 14.53 18.30 7.08
C VAL A 556 15.43 17.99 5.89
N ASP A 557 16.27 18.97 5.48
CA ASP A 557 17.13 18.80 4.31
C ASP A 557 18.45 18.14 4.70
N ALA A 558 18.99 17.32 3.81
CA ALA A 558 20.36 16.83 3.90
C ALA A 558 21.33 17.90 3.39
N ARG A 559 20.94 18.68 2.38
CA ARG A 559 21.78 19.69 1.72
C ARG A 559 21.01 20.71 0.91
N PHE A 560 21.65 21.83 0.55
CA PHE A 560 21.35 22.60 -0.64
C PHE A 560 22.22 22.15 -1.81
N TYR A 561 21.71 22.35 -3.04
CA TYR A 561 22.46 22.16 -4.28
C TYR A 561 23.11 23.46 -4.72
N THR A 562 24.32 23.36 -5.29
CA THR A 562 25.10 24.49 -5.79
C THR A 562 25.19 24.47 -7.32
N LYS A 563 25.65 25.55 -7.94
CA LYS A 563 25.91 25.59 -9.38
C LYS A 563 26.81 24.42 -9.84
N LYS A 564 27.89 24.14 -9.10
CA LYS A 564 28.79 23.04 -9.39
C LYS A 564 28.10 21.66 -9.28
N ASP A 565 27.19 21.49 -8.31
CA ASP A 565 26.39 20.27 -8.22
C ASP A 565 25.55 20.08 -9.48
N MET A 566 24.87 21.13 -9.95
CA MET A 566 23.99 21.07 -11.11
C MET A 566 24.76 20.84 -12.41
N GLU A 567 25.88 21.54 -12.62
CA GLU A 567 26.66 21.48 -13.84
C GLU A 567 27.49 20.20 -14.00
N GLU A 568 28.02 19.66 -12.89
CA GLU A 568 29.03 18.60 -12.94
C GLU A 568 28.61 17.34 -12.13
N ARG A 569 28.33 17.50 -10.82
CA ARG A 569 28.26 16.40 -9.88
C ARG A 569 27.04 15.49 -10.11
N MET A 570 25.84 16.08 -10.23
CA MET A 570 24.62 15.29 -10.39
C MET A 570 24.63 14.47 -11.67
N LEU A 571 25.05 15.08 -12.80
CA LEU A 571 25.15 14.34 -14.06
C LEU A 571 26.22 13.24 -14.02
N SER A 572 27.31 13.43 -13.25
CA SER A 572 28.34 12.39 -13.07
C SER A 572 27.81 11.10 -12.42
N TYR A 573 26.70 11.19 -11.67
CA TYR A 573 26.00 10.04 -11.07
C TYR A 573 25.03 9.34 -12.02
N MET A 574 24.78 9.94 -13.19
CA MET A 574 23.90 9.43 -14.25
C MET A 574 24.67 9.35 -15.59
N PRO A 575 25.73 8.53 -15.71
CA PRO A 575 26.62 8.54 -16.89
C PRO A 575 25.92 8.15 -18.20
N GLY A 576 24.82 7.43 -18.13
CA GLY A 576 23.97 7.10 -19.27
C GLY A 576 23.01 8.22 -19.70
N CYS A 577 23.02 9.36 -19.02
CA CYS A 577 22.14 10.49 -19.33
C CYS A 577 22.92 11.68 -19.91
N GLU A 578 22.18 12.64 -20.46
CA GLU A 578 22.67 13.94 -20.93
C GLU A 578 21.65 15.02 -20.64
N PHE A 579 22.08 16.27 -20.50
CA PHE A 579 21.17 17.40 -20.33
C PHE A 579 20.28 17.58 -21.59
N VAL A 580 19.02 17.94 -21.38
CA VAL A 580 18.09 18.21 -22.49
C VAL A 580 18.38 19.54 -23.18
N ASP A 581 19.02 20.48 -22.47
CA ASP A 581 19.43 21.79 -22.94
C ASP A 581 20.65 22.30 -22.17
N LYS A 582 21.20 23.44 -22.60
CA LYS A 582 22.28 24.12 -21.91
C LYS A 582 21.70 24.78 -20.64
N GLY A 583 22.10 24.27 -19.46
CA GLY A 583 21.65 24.81 -18.19
C GLY A 583 22.15 26.24 -17.90
N ASN A 584 21.35 26.96 -17.12
CA ASN A 584 21.73 28.24 -16.52
C ASN A 584 21.26 28.25 -15.04
N TRP A 585 22.22 28.09 -14.15
CA TRP A 585 21.99 28.09 -12.70
C TRP A 585 22.64 29.28 -11.99
N ASP A 586 22.88 30.40 -12.73
CA ASP A 586 23.35 31.64 -12.12
C ASP A 586 22.25 32.27 -11.25
N CYS A 587 22.49 32.38 -9.96
CA CYS A 587 21.57 33.00 -9.01
C CYS A 587 22.32 33.77 -7.92
N PRO A 588 22.78 34.99 -8.21
CA PRO A 588 23.53 35.78 -7.24
C PRO A 588 22.65 36.24 -6.05
N ASN A 589 21.33 36.32 -6.23
CA ASN A 589 20.38 36.81 -5.25
C ASN A 589 19.22 35.81 -5.09
N PRO A 590 19.35 34.82 -4.20
CA PRO A 590 18.25 33.91 -3.87
C PRO A 590 17.03 34.67 -3.35
N ASP A 591 15.85 34.31 -3.82
CA ASP A 591 14.61 35.06 -3.65
C ASP A 591 13.56 34.35 -2.78
N PHE A 592 13.87 33.18 -2.24
CA PHE A 592 13.00 32.46 -1.34
C PHE A 592 13.52 32.49 0.10
N TYR A 593 12.64 32.80 1.05
CA TYR A 593 12.98 32.94 2.46
C TYR A 593 12.13 31.98 3.30
N TYR A 594 12.75 30.93 3.80
CA TYR A 594 12.06 29.90 4.59
C TYR A 594 12.22 30.15 6.10
N GLN A 595 11.09 30.13 6.82
CA GLN A 595 11.00 30.32 8.28
C GLN A 595 11.67 31.61 8.79
N GLY A 596 11.85 32.63 7.95
CA GLY A 596 12.58 33.86 8.33
C GLY A 596 14.06 33.64 8.65
N LYS A 597 14.63 32.49 8.30
CA LYS A 597 15.99 32.09 8.68
C LYS A 597 16.87 31.66 7.51
N TYR A 598 16.30 30.97 6.53
CA TYR A 598 17.06 30.40 5.42
C TYR A 598 16.72 31.12 4.12
N ASN A 599 17.74 31.70 3.47
CA ASN A 599 17.61 32.31 2.16
C ASN A 599 18.23 31.42 1.09
N TYR A 600 17.39 30.98 0.12
CA TYR A 600 17.78 30.11 -0.98
C TYR A 600 16.80 30.28 -2.15
N THR A 601 16.88 29.46 -3.18
CA THR A 601 15.90 29.41 -4.27
C THR A 601 15.73 27.95 -4.72
N PHE A 602 15.10 27.72 -5.87
CA PHE A 602 14.92 26.39 -6.42
C PHE A 602 15.61 26.26 -7.77
N ALA A 603 16.11 25.07 -8.07
CA ALA A 603 16.71 24.75 -9.35
C ALA A 603 16.07 23.52 -9.97
N THR A 604 16.22 23.42 -11.28
CA THR A 604 15.75 22.27 -12.06
C THR A 604 16.93 21.49 -12.63
N PHE A 605 16.79 20.18 -12.67
CA PHE A 605 17.73 19.24 -13.26
C PHE A 605 16.95 18.31 -14.19
N THR A 606 17.06 18.56 -15.50
CA THR A 606 16.31 17.84 -16.53
C THR A 606 17.28 17.16 -17.47
N VAL A 607 17.24 15.82 -17.48
CA VAL A 607 18.16 15.00 -18.27
C VAL A 607 17.40 13.94 -19.05
N ARG A 608 18.00 13.50 -20.17
CA ARG A 608 17.48 12.42 -21.02
C ARG A 608 18.46 11.26 -21.02
N LYS A 609 17.95 10.04 -20.85
CA LYS A 609 18.75 8.83 -21.00
C LYS A 609 19.10 8.62 -22.48
N LYS A 610 20.37 8.37 -22.77
CA LYS A 610 20.84 8.05 -24.11
C LYS A 610 20.16 6.79 -24.64
N LYS A 611 19.92 6.76 -25.97
CA LYS A 611 19.30 5.60 -26.64
C LYS A 611 20.23 4.40 -26.72
#